data_1e3a281bd3bdc9f4a9c3098491aca177
#
_entry.id   1e3a281bd3bdc9f4a9c3098491aca177
#
_cell.length_a   1.000
_cell.length_b   1.000
_cell.length_c   1.000
_cell.angle_alpha   90.00
_cell.angle_beta   90.00
_cell.angle_gamma   90.00
#
_symmetry.space_group_name_H-M   'P 1'
#
loop_
_entity.id
_entity.type
_entity.pdbx_description
1 polymer ?
#
loop_
_entity_poly.entity_id
_entity_poly.type
_entity_poly.pdbx_seq_one_letter_code
_entity_poly.pdbx_strand_id
1 'polypeptide(L)'
;QRVKDRTEALSKANEALEEENLQRIAAEEKLKASLEEKTMLLKEIHHRVKNNLQIIVSLLNLQSRQVKDESVLGTIRESQNRVKAMALVHEKLYRAEDISHIDLNDYVKFLGTGLLHFYDAKSRGIRFTLDAPDVRVDINTAIPLGLILNELISNALKYAFPKGRGGEISVNIKREEKTLTIIFLDDGIGIPPDFDWQNAPSLGLRLVNSLVDQLNGTIELDRSSGTRFTMVLHEKA
;
A
#
# COMPACT_ATOMS: atom_id res chain seq x y z
N GLN A 1 34.34 -6.07 61.78
CA GLN A 1 34.81 -5.15 60.72
C GLN A 1 34.23 -5.53 59.34
N ARG A 2 34.50 -6.73 58.82
CA ARG A 2 33.99 -7.18 57.45
C ARG A 2 32.47 -7.09 57.23
N VAL A 3 31.66 -7.33 58.26
CA VAL A 3 30.18 -7.22 58.17
C VAL A 3 29.76 -5.76 58.01
N LYS A 4 30.36 -4.86 58.78
CA LYS A 4 30.07 -3.42 58.73
C LYS A 4 30.45 -2.83 57.36
N ASP A 5 31.64 -3.19 56.85
CA ASP A 5 32.12 -2.71 55.54
C ASP A 5 31.21 -3.20 54.39
N ARG A 6 30.69 -4.44 54.48
CA ARG A 6 29.71 -4.98 53.52
C ARG A 6 28.35 -4.30 53.59
N THR A 7 27.87 -3.98 54.80
CA THR A 7 26.59 -3.30 54.98
C THR A 7 26.63 -1.87 54.41
N GLU A 8 27.75 -1.16 54.66
CA GLU A 8 27.94 0.19 54.10
C GLU A 8 28.05 0.17 52.56
N ALA A 9 28.74 -0.81 51.98
CA ALA A 9 28.84 -0.98 50.53
C ALA A 9 27.48 -1.32 49.91
N LEU A 10 26.67 -2.18 50.55
CA LEU A 10 25.34 -2.55 50.10
C LEU A 10 24.35 -1.36 50.18
N SER A 11 24.42 -0.54 51.24
CA SER A 11 23.61 0.68 51.38
C SER A 11 23.90 1.66 50.25
N LYS A 12 25.17 1.94 49.95
CA LYS A 12 25.58 2.81 48.86
C LYS A 12 25.15 2.28 47.47
N ALA A 13 25.26 0.96 47.27
CA ALA A 13 24.81 0.33 46.03
C ALA A 13 23.30 0.42 45.85
N ASN A 14 22.54 0.26 46.95
CA ASN A 14 21.10 0.39 46.94
C ASN A 14 20.64 1.84 46.64
N GLU A 15 21.29 2.83 47.28
CA GLU A 15 21.00 4.25 47.02
C GLU A 15 21.29 4.61 45.55
N ALA A 16 22.40 4.14 44.98
CA ALA A 16 22.73 4.36 43.59
C ALA A 16 21.73 3.68 42.64
N LEU A 17 21.27 2.46 42.98
CA LEU A 17 20.26 1.73 42.19
C LEU A 17 18.91 2.39 42.25
N GLU A 18 18.52 2.94 43.40
CA GLU A 18 17.27 3.71 43.52
C GLU A 18 17.30 4.99 42.68
N GLU A 19 18.44 5.70 42.70
CA GLU A 19 18.61 6.90 41.87
C GLU A 19 18.56 6.58 40.36
N GLU A 20 19.25 5.51 39.91
CA GLU A 20 19.22 5.02 38.55
C GLU A 20 17.81 4.60 38.13
N ASN A 21 17.07 3.92 39.02
CA ASN A 21 15.67 3.53 38.74
C ASN A 21 14.76 4.75 38.59
N LEU A 22 14.87 5.77 39.40
CA LEU A 22 14.10 7.01 39.28
C LEU A 22 14.42 7.73 37.97
N GLN A 23 15.69 7.81 37.58
CA GLN A 23 16.10 8.39 36.32
C GLN A 23 15.53 7.59 35.12
N ARG A 24 15.51 6.28 35.18
CA ARG A 24 14.97 5.39 34.16
C ARG A 24 13.47 5.58 34.02
N ILE A 25 12.71 5.61 35.12
CA ILE A 25 11.26 5.85 35.10
C ILE A 25 10.95 7.21 34.46
N ALA A 26 11.67 8.26 34.84
CA ALA A 26 11.46 9.59 34.26
C ALA A 26 11.80 9.64 32.74
N ALA A 27 12.80 8.90 32.32
CA ALA A 27 13.17 8.77 30.90
C ALA A 27 12.11 7.99 30.11
N GLU A 28 11.59 6.90 30.68
CA GLU A 28 10.50 6.10 30.07
C GLU A 28 9.21 6.92 29.91
N GLU A 29 8.82 7.70 30.93
CA GLU A 29 7.65 8.59 30.84
C GLU A 29 7.81 9.66 29.76
N LYS A 30 8.99 10.28 29.68
CA LYS A 30 9.30 11.28 28.66
C LYS A 30 9.30 10.67 27.25
N LEU A 31 9.82 9.47 27.09
CA LEU A 31 9.83 8.75 25.82
C LEU A 31 8.40 8.41 25.39
N LYS A 32 7.56 7.93 26.33
CA LYS A 32 6.16 7.62 26.08
C LYS A 32 5.37 8.85 25.63
N ALA A 33 5.50 9.97 26.33
CA ALA A 33 4.86 11.22 25.97
C ALA A 33 5.29 11.70 24.56
N SER A 34 6.58 11.61 24.24
CA SER A 34 7.10 11.96 22.92
C SER A 34 6.57 11.04 21.81
N LEU A 35 6.38 9.74 22.10
CA LEU A 35 5.83 8.78 21.17
C LEU A 35 4.35 9.07 20.90
N GLU A 36 3.57 9.38 21.94
CA GLU A 36 2.16 9.76 21.83
C GLU A 36 1.98 11.04 21.00
N GLU A 37 2.81 12.06 21.25
CA GLU A 37 2.82 13.30 20.46
C GLU A 37 3.13 13.04 18.98
N LYS A 38 4.19 12.27 18.68
CA LYS A 38 4.54 11.89 17.31
C LYS A 38 3.43 11.12 16.61
N THR A 39 2.78 10.21 17.32
CA THR A 39 1.67 9.43 16.78
C THR A 39 0.47 10.32 16.44
N MET A 40 0.16 11.31 17.30
CA MET A 40 -0.89 12.29 17.06
C MET A 40 -0.57 13.17 15.84
N LEU A 41 0.66 13.67 15.73
CA LEU A 41 1.10 14.46 14.57
C LEU A 41 1.02 13.67 13.27
N LEU A 42 1.43 12.41 13.27
CA LEU A 42 1.29 11.53 12.10
C LEU A 42 -0.18 11.38 11.69
N LYS A 43 -1.09 11.11 12.63
CA LYS A 43 -2.53 11.04 12.34
C LYS A 43 -3.05 12.34 11.70
N GLU A 44 -2.65 13.50 12.21
CA GLU A 44 -3.06 14.80 11.66
C GLU A 44 -2.51 15.01 10.24
N ILE A 45 -1.25 14.67 9.99
CA ILE A 45 -0.66 14.74 8.64
C ILE A 45 -1.48 13.92 7.66
N HIS A 46 -1.86 12.69 8.04
CA HIS A 46 -2.62 11.80 7.17
C HIS A 46 -4.04 12.28 6.92
N HIS A 47 -4.70 12.85 7.93
CA HIS A 47 -5.98 13.52 7.72
C HIS A 47 -5.85 14.68 6.72
N ARG A 48 -4.77 15.45 6.78
CA ARG A 48 -4.50 16.54 5.83
C ARG A 48 -4.20 16.00 4.42
N VAL A 49 -3.41 14.94 4.29
CA VAL A 49 -3.15 14.30 2.99
C VAL A 49 -4.46 13.84 2.35
N LYS A 50 -5.33 13.13 3.10
CA LYS A 50 -6.66 12.72 2.61
C LYS A 50 -7.48 13.92 2.13
N ASN A 51 -7.55 14.99 2.93
CA ASN A 51 -8.31 16.20 2.58
C ASN A 51 -7.76 16.86 1.31
N ASN A 52 -6.43 16.95 1.16
CA ASN A 52 -5.79 17.48 -0.03
C ASN A 52 -6.10 16.65 -1.28
N LEU A 53 -6.07 15.32 -1.16
CA LEU A 53 -6.44 14.42 -2.25
C LEU A 53 -7.93 14.59 -2.65
N GLN A 54 -8.83 14.80 -1.69
CA GLN A 54 -10.24 15.10 -1.96
C GLN A 54 -10.43 16.44 -2.69
N ILE A 55 -9.65 17.47 -2.34
CA ILE A 55 -9.64 18.75 -3.05
C ILE A 55 -9.20 18.56 -4.50
N ILE A 56 -8.13 17.77 -4.75
CA ILE A 56 -7.66 17.47 -6.10
C ILE A 56 -8.75 16.77 -6.91
N VAL A 57 -9.44 15.78 -6.34
CA VAL A 57 -10.57 15.10 -7.01
C VAL A 57 -11.67 16.11 -7.35
N SER A 58 -11.98 17.03 -6.45
CA SER A 58 -13.01 18.06 -6.68
C SER A 58 -12.62 19.03 -7.82
N LEU A 59 -11.35 19.43 -7.88
CA LEU A 59 -10.82 20.26 -8.98
C LEU A 59 -10.88 19.54 -10.32
N LEU A 60 -10.48 18.26 -10.37
CA LEU A 60 -10.58 17.44 -11.57
C LEU A 60 -12.04 17.25 -12.00
N ASN A 61 -12.99 17.13 -11.06
CA ASN A 61 -14.43 17.10 -11.35
C ASN A 61 -14.93 18.39 -11.97
N LEU A 62 -14.45 19.55 -11.50
CA LEU A 62 -14.81 20.85 -12.09
C LEU A 62 -14.26 20.98 -13.50
N GLN A 63 -13.01 20.57 -13.73
CA GLN A 63 -12.40 20.60 -15.05
C GLN A 63 -13.11 19.66 -16.05
N SER A 64 -13.51 18.46 -15.62
CA SER A 64 -14.20 17.50 -16.49
C SER A 64 -15.53 18.02 -17.05
N ARG A 65 -16.21 18.94 -16.32
CA ARG A 65 -17.48 19.54 -16.79
C ARG A 65 -17.30 20.53 -17.95
N GLN A 66 -16.09 21.04 -18.15
CA GLN A 66 -15.77 22.04 -19.20
C GLN A 66 -15.19 21.39 -20.46
N VAL A 67 -14.78 20.12 -20.38
CA VAL A 67 -14.19 19.38 -21.48
C VAL A 67 -15.28 18.65 -22.27
N LYS A 68 -15.26 18.81 -23.60
CA LYS A 68 -16.20 18.15 -24.52
C LYS A 68 -15.58 16.95 -25.24
N ASP A 69 -14.24 16.85 -25.26
CA ASP A 69 -13.51 15.77 -25.91
C ASP A 69 -13.54 14.53 -25.01
N GLU A 70 -14.16 13.45 -25.50
CA GLU A 70 -14.30 12.19 -24.76
C GLU A 70 -12.96 11.54 -24.43
N SER A 71 -11.91 11.70 -25.25
CA SER A 71 -10.57 11.18 -24.96
C SER A 71 -9.95 11.90 -23.77
N VAL A 72 -10.05 13.23 -23.74
CA VAL A 72 -9.57 14.06 -22.63
C VAL A 72 -10.38 13.78 -21.37
N LEU A 73 -11.71 13.63 -21.49
CA LEU A 73 -12.58 13.23 -20.38
C LEU A 73 -12.16 11.87 -19.78
N GLY A 74 -11.84 10.90 -20.66
CA GLY A 74 -11.31 9.61 -20.25
C GLY A 74 -10.05 9.75 -19.37
N THR A 75 -9.08 10.56 -19.82
CA THR A 75 -7.82 10.82 -19.09
C THR A 75 -8.07 11.49 -17.74
N ILE A 76 -8.98 12.48 -17.68
CA ILE A 76 -9.34 13.15 -16.42
C ILE A 76 -9.99 12.15 -15.45
N ARG A 77 -10.93 11.32 -15.91
CA ARG A 77 -11.57 10.28 -15.08
C ARG A 77 -10.56 9.26 -14.55
N GLU A 78 -9.58 8.88 -15.35
CA GLU A 78 -8.48 8.01 -14.89
C GLU A 78 -7.68 8.67 -13.79
N SER A 79 -7.29 9.93 -13.97
CA SER A 79 -6.56 10.69 -12.95
C SER A 79 -7.36 10.82 -11.65
N GLN A 80 -8.67 11.10 -11.74
CA GLN A 80 -9.57 11.13 -10.58
C GLN A 80 -9.58 9.78 -9.84
N ASN A 81 -9.66 8.67 -10.56
CA ASN A 81 -9.72 7.34 -9.96
C ASN A 81 -8.41 7.00 -9.23
N ARG A 82 -7.27 7.37 -9.80
CA ARG A 82 -5.97 7.22 -9.14
C ARG A 82 -5.89 8.02 -7.85
N VAL A 83 -6.29 9.28 -7.88
CA VAL A 83 -6.28 10.14 -6.67
C VAL A 83 -7.26 9.61 -5.61
N LYS A 84 -8.44 9.11 -6.00
CA LYS A 84 -9.38 8.46 -5.08
C LYS A 84 -8.78 7.20 -4.47
N ALA A 85 -8.12 6.36 -5.27
CA ALA A 85 -7.44 5.17 -4.76
C ALA A 85 -6.35 5.53 -3.75
N MET A 86 -5.51 6.55 -4.04
CA MET A 86 -4.54 7.07 -3.08
C MET A 86 -5.18 7.52 -1.77
N ALA A 87 -6.31 8.25 -1.83
CA ALA A 87 -7.03 8.69 -0.64
C ALA A 87 -7.58 7.53 0.19
N LEU A 88 -8.11 6.48 -0.47
CA LEU A 88 -8.60 5.27 0.19
C LEU A 88 -7.47 4.48 0.84
N VAL A 89 -6.32 4.35 0.16
CA VAL A 89 -5.11 3.75 0.69
C VAL A 89 -4.69 4.45 1.97
N HIS A 90 -4.56 5.77 1.93
CA HIS A 90 -4.22 6.58 3.10
C HIS A 90 -5.24 6.40 4.23
N GLU A 91 -6.54 6.42 3.93
CA GLU A 91 -7.57 6.26 4.96
C GLU A 91 -7.52 4.88 5.64
N LYS A 92 -7.36 3.80 4.88
CA LYS A 92 -7.33 2.44 5.44
C LYS A 92 -6.09 2.20 6.27
N LEU A 93 -4.92 2.64 5.79
CA LEU A 93 -3.64 2.42 6.46
C LEU A 93 -3.54 3.14 7.81
N TYR A 94 -4.17 4.31 7.94
CA TYR A 94 -4.09 5.11 9.18
C TYR A 94 -5.26 4.91 10.15
N ARG A 95 -6.27 4.11 9.79
CA ARG A 95 -7.26 3.59 10.74
C ARG A 95 -6.78 2.33 11.47
N ALA A 96 -5.73 1.68 10.98
CA ALA A 96 -5.12 0.56 11.66
C ALA A 96 -4.50 1.02 12.99
N GLU A 97 -4.74 0.28 14.06
CA GLU A 97 -4.18 0.55 15.39
C GLU A 97 -2.65 0.45 15.41
N ASP A 98 -2.08 -0.33 14.48
CA ASP A 98 -0.64 -0.50 14.29
C ASP A 98 -0.24 -0.10 12.86
N ILE A 99 0.31 1.11 12.74
CA ILE A 99 0.81 1.69 11.47
C ILE A 99 2.11 0.99 11.01
N SER A 100 2.80 0.30 11.92
CA SER A 100 4.09 -0.33 11.64
C SER A 100 3.96 -1.68 10.94
N HIS A 101 2.78 -2.33 11.01
CA HIS A 101 2.56 -3.67 10.46
C HIS A 101 1.20 -3.79 9.78
N ILE A 102 1.17 -3.47 8.48
CA ILE A 102 -0.03 -3.52 7.68
C ILE A 102 -0.25 -4.93 7.15
N ASP A 103 -1.41 -5.51 7.46
CA ASP A 103 -1.86 -6.78 6.91
C ASP A 103 -2.24 -6.61 5.43
N LEU A 104 -1.44 -7.24 4.55
CA LEU A 104 -1.66 -7.14 3.10
C LEU A 104 -2.93 -7.85 2.64
N ASN A 105 -3.37 -8.91 3.32
CA ASN A 105 -4.61 -9.60 2.95
C ASN A 105 -5.80 -8.65 3.08
N ASP A 106 -5.97 -8.04 4.24
CA ASP A 106 -7.05 -7.10 4.50
C ASP A 106 -6.97 -5.85 3.60
N TYR A 107 -5.75 -5.36 3.40
CA TYR A 107 -5.51 -4.17 2.59
C TYR A 107 -5.83 -4.38 1.11
N VAL A 108 -5.28 -5.44 0.50
CA VAL A 108 -5.48 -5.75 -0.93
C VAL A 108 -6.92 -6.19 -1.20
N LYS A 109 -7.54 -6.92 -0.26
CA LYS A 109 -8.96 -7.29 -0.34
C LYS A 109 -9.86 -6.05 -0.36
N PHE A 110 -9.60 -5.07 0.50
CA PHE A 110 -10.33 -3.80 0.53
C PHE A 110 -10.17 -3.05 -0.80
N LEU A 111 -8.93 -2.93 -1.31
CA LEU A 111 -8.62 -2.26 -2.57
C LEU A 111 -9.32 -2.95 -3.75
N GLY A 112 -9.14 -4.27 -3.90
CA GLY A 112 -9.73 -5.05 -4.98
C GLY A 112 -11.25 -4.98 -4.98
N THR A 113 -11.89 -5.17 -3.81
CA THR A 113 -13.35 -5.08 -3.68
C THR A 113 -13.88 -3.69 -4.05
N GLY A 114 -13.19 -2.63 -3.63
CA GLY A 114 -13.54 -1.26 -3.98
C GLY A 114 -13.48 -1.00 -5.48
N LEU A 115 -12.44 -1.48 -6.16
CA LEU A 115 -12.29 -1.36 -7.60
C LEU A 115 -13.34 -2.17 -8.36
N LEU A 116 -13.61 -3.41 -7.95
CA LEU A 116 -14.66 -4.22 -8.57
C LEU A 116 -16.04 -3.55 -8.47
N HIS A 117 -16.35 -2.96 -7.33
CA HIS A 117 -17.60 -2.21 -7.15
C HIS A 117 -17.64 -0.99 -8.06
N PHE A 118 -16.54 -0.22 -8.12
CA PHE A 118 -16.46 0.99 -8.94
C PHE A 118 -16.65 0.71 -10.44
N TYR A 119 -16.10 -0.39 -10.96
CA TYR A 119 -16.19 -0.80 -12.37
C TYR A 119 -17.40 -1.70 -12.67
N ASP A 120 -18.30 -1.88 -11.70
CA ASP A 120 -19.46 -2.79 -11.82
C ASP A 120 -19.08 -4.19 -12.34
N ALA A 121 -17.94 -4.69 -11.83
CA ALA A 121 -17.36 -5.94 -12.29
C ALA A 121 -18.28 -7.15 -12.05
N LYS A 122 -19.08 -7.11 -10.98
CA LYS A 122 -20.01 -8.20 -10.63
C LYS A 122 -21.09 -8.41 -11.71
N SER A 123 -21.66 -7.36 -12.24
CA SER A 123 -22.66 -7.44 -13.34
C SER A 123 -22.04 -7.98 -14.63
N ARG A 124 -20.73 -7.82 -14.80
CA ARG A 124 -19.94 -8.31 -15.93
C ARG A 124 -19.43 -9.74 -15.71
N GLY A 125 -19.74 -10.40 -14.59
CA GLY A 125 -19.28 -11.75 -14.27
C GLY A 125 -17.78 -11.85 -13.99
N ILE A 126 -17.13 -10.76 -13.53
CA ILE A 126 -15.72 -10.74 -13.18
C ILE A 126 -15.56 -10.99 -11.68
N ARG A 127 -14.72 -11.95 -11.32
CA ARG A 127 -14.38 -12.32 -9.93
C ARG A 127 -13.00 -11.80 -9.56
N PHE A 128 -12.80 -11.59 -8.26
CA PHE A 128 -11.50 -11.27 -7.67
C PHE A 128 -11.16 -12.27 -6.58
N THR A 129 -9.98 -12.86 -6.67
CA THR A 129 -9.45 -13.78 -5.68
C THR A 129 -8.12 -13.27 -5.13
N LEU A 130 -7.90 -13.48 -3.86
CA LEU A 130 -6.70 -13.05 -3.15
C LEU A 130 -6.20 -14.19 -2.27
N ASP A 131 -4.91 -14.47 -2.38
CA ASP A 131 -4.17 -15.37 -1.50
C ASP A 131 -2.92 -14.64 -0.98
N ALA A 132 -2.98 -14.19 0.26
CA ALA A 132 -1.92 -13.43 0.93
C ALA A 132 -1.85 -13.80 2.42
N PRO A 133 -1.53 -15.06 2.77
CA PRO A 133 -1.57 -15.52 4.15
C PRO A 133 -0.47 -14.84 4.98
N ASP A 134 -0.88 -14.23 6.11
CA ASP A 134 0.00 -13.68 7.17
C ASP A 134 1.14 -12.76 6.69
N VAL A 135 0.94 -12.05 5.57
CA VAL A 135 1.94 -11.11 5.04
C VAL A 135 1.69 -9.71 5.60
N ARG A 136 2.62 -9.24 6.41
CA ARG A 136 2.61 -7.87 6.95
C ARG A 136 3.78 -7.08 6.44
N VAL A 137 3.56 -5.81 6.10
CA VAL A 137 4.59 -4.90 5.59
C VAL A 137 4.48 -3.54 6.27
N ASP A 138 5.54 -2.75 6.19
CA ASP A 138 5.51 -1.35 6.61
C ASP A 138 4.73 -0.46 5.62
N ILE A 139 4.44 0.75 6.05
CA ILE A 139 3.67 1.71 5.26
C ILE A 139 4.38 2.14 3.97
N ASN A 140 5.73 2.19 3.99
CA ASN A 140 6.55 2.60 2.84
C ASN A 140 6.49 1.55 1.73
N THR A 141 6.22 0.29 2.08
CA THR A 141 5.98 -0.82 1.16
C THR A 141 4.51 -0.89 0.76
N ALA A 142 3.58 -0.74 1.72
CA ALA A 142 2.15 -0.89 1.47
C ALA A 142 1.59 0.16 0.50
N ILE A 143 1.99 1.43 0.62
CA ILE A 143 1.49 2.51 -0.25
C ILE A 143 1.89 2.28 -1.72
N PRO A 144 3.18 2.11 -2.07
CA PRO A 144 3.55 1.84 -3.45
C PRO A 144 2.91 0.55 -3.99
N LEU A 145 2.88 -0.52 -3.21
CA LEU A 145 2.24 -1.77 -3.61
C LEU A 145 0.75 -1.61 -3.89
N GLY A 146 0.05 -0.86 -3.05
CA GLY A 146 -1.37 -0.54 -3.26
C GLY A 146 -1.62 0.23 -4.56
N LEU A 147 -0.74 1.18 -4.91
CA LEU A 147 -0.81 1.91 -6.17
C LEU A 147 -0.53 1.01 -7.37
N ILE A 148 0.47 0.13 -7.28
CA ILE A 148 0.77 -0.87 -8.31
C ILE A 148 -0.46 -1.75 -8.56
N LEU A 149 -1.02 -2.36 -7.50
CA LEU A 149 -2.18 -3.24 -7.62
C LEU A 149 -3.42 -2.49 -8.11
N ASN A 150 -3.61 -1.23 -7.69
CA ASN A 150 -4.68 -0.39 -8.23
C ASN A 150 -4.57 -0.22 -9.75
N GLU A 151 -3.39 0.07 -10.29
CA GLU A 151 -3.18 0.21 -11.72
C GLU A 151 -3.39 -1.11 -12.46
N LEU A 152 -2.84 -2.22 -11.96
CA LEU A 152 -2.97 -3.53 -12.60
C LEU A 152 -4.43 -4.01 -12.61
N ILE A 153 -5.14 -3.94 -11.47
CA ILE A 153 -6.55 -4.32 -11.36
C ILE A 153 -7.42 -3.41 -12.26
N SER A 154 -7.20 -2.10 -12.24
CA SER A 154 -7.94 -1.16 -13.09
C SER A 154 -7.72 -1.43 -14.57
N ASN A 155 -6.49 -1.75 -14.98
CA ASN A 155 -6.18 -2.11 -16.37
C ASN A 155 -6.88 -3.40 -16.78
N ALA A 156 -6.87 -4.44 -15.93
CA ALA A 156 -7.60 -5.67 -16.21
C ALA A 156 -9.12 -5.40 -16.35
N LEU A 157 -9.72 -4.64 -15.44
CA LEU A 157 -11.15 -4.29 -15.49
C LEU A 157 -11.53 -3.49 -16.72
N LYS A 158 -10.62 -2.69 -17.28
CA LYS A 158 -10.86 -1.89 -18.49
C LYS A 158 -10.64 -2.67 -19.79
N TYR A 159 -9.58 -3.48 -19.84
CA TYR A 159 -9.05 -3.97 -21.10
C TYR A 159 -9.09 -5.50 -21.23
N ALA A 160 -8.95 -6.25 -20.13
CA ALA A 160 -8.82 -7.71 -20.21
C ALA A 160 -10.15 -8.41 -20.54
N PHE A 161 -11.28 -7.81 -20.17
CA PHE A 161 -12.62 -8.41 -20.30
C PHE A 161 -13.53 -7.57 -21.20
N PRO A 162 -13.47 -7.71 -22.54
CA PRO A 162 -14.37 -7.01 -23.44
C PRO A 162 -15.84 -7.41 -23.19
N LYS A 163 -16.78 -6.62 -23.75
CA LYS A 163 -18.22 -6.79 -23.50
C LYS A 163 -18.69 -8.24 -23.67
N GLY A 164 -19.37 -8.77 -22.65
CA GLY A 164 -19.92 -10.13 -22.62
C GLY A 164 -18.95 -11.22 -22.14
N ARG A 165 -17.69 -10.88 -21.87
CA ARG A 165 -16.73 -11.81 -21.28
C ARG A 165 -16.63 -11.58 -19.77
N GLY A 166 -17.01 -12.59 -18.99
CA GLY A 166 -16.63 -12.69 -17.60
C GLY A 166 -15.20 -13.23 -17.45
N GLY A 167 -14.70 -13.31 -16.21
CA GLY A 167 -13.40 -13.87 -15.95
C GLY A 167 -12.97 -13.70 -14.50
N GLU A 168 -11.67 -13.87 -14.28
CA GLU A 168 -11.09 -13.80 -12.94
C GLU A 168 -9.83 -12.93 -12.92
N ILE A 169 -9.73 -12.11 -11.88
CA ILE A 169 -8.51 -11.41 -11.49
C ILE A 169 -8.04 -12.02 -10.18
N SER A 170 -6.81 -12.49 -10.15
CA SER A 170 -6.21 -13.07 -8.95
C SER A 170 -4.93 -12.35 -8.53
N VAL A 171 -4.74 -12.24 -7.22
CA VAL A 171 -3.52 -11.73 -6.62
C VAL A 171 -3.02 -12.76 -5.61
N ASN A 172 -1.77 -13.19 -5.78
CA ASN A 172 -1.11 -14.06 -4.82
C ASN A 172 0.12 -13.34 -4.27
N ILE A 173 0.26 -13.31 -2.95
CA ILE A 173 1.37 -12.65 -2.26
C ILE A 173 2.00 -13.65 -1.32
N LYS A 174 3.31 -13.86 -1.48
CA LYS A 174 4.10 -14.75 -0.61
C LYS A 174 5.31 -14.01 -0.08
N ARG A 175 5.63 -14.26 1.18
CA ARG A 175 6.83 -13.78 1.82
C ARG A 175 7.75 -14.94 2.13
N GLU A 176 8.98 -14.88 1.65
CA GLU A 176 10.05 -15.80 1.97
C GLU A 176 11.24 -15.00 2.49
N GLU A 177 11.50 -15.11 3.79
CA GLU A 177 12.52 -14.32 4.49
C GLU A 177 12.34 -12.80 4.27
N LYS A 178 13.25 -12.18 3.49
CA LYS A 178 13.28 -10.75 3.14
C LYS A 178 12.74 -10.46 1.74
N THR A 179 12.19 -11.46 1.08
CA THR A 179 11.68 -11.35 -0.29
C THR A 179 10.17 -11.45 -0.29
N LEU A 180 9.52 -10.47 -0.91
CA LEU A 180 8.08 -10.45 -1.13
C LEU A 180 7.82 -10.69 -2.63
N THR A 181 7.18 -11.81 -2.92
CA THR A 181 6.77 -12.17 -4.28
C THR A 181 5.28 -11.90 -4.45
N ILE A 182 4.93 -11.09 -5.45
CA ILE A 182 3.56 -10.76 -5.78
C ILE A 182 3.26 -11.23 -7.20
N ILE A 183 2.24 -12.06 -7.37
CA ILE A 183 1.76 -12.52 -8.67
C ILE A 183 0.37 -11.93 -8.87
N PHE A 184 0.25 -11.07 -9.86
CA PHE A 184 -1.02 -10.59 -10.38
C PHE A 184 -1.35 -11.36 -11.66
N LEU A 185 -2.58 -11.85 -11.80
CA LEU A 185 -3.05 -12.58 -12.99
C LEU A 185 -4.47 -12.16 -13.36
N ASP A 186 -4.72 -11.90 -14.61
CA ASP A 186 -6.06 -11.93 -15.22
C ASP A 186 -6.15 -13.02 -16.30
N ASP A 187 -7.29 -13.70 -16.39
CA ASP A 187 -7.58 -14.69 -17.43
C ASP A 187 -8.24 -14.06 -18.68
N GLY A 188 -8.00 -12.78 -18.88
CA GLY A 188 -8.57 -12.00 -19.96
C GLY A 188 -7.96 -12.27 -21.34
N ILE A 189 -8.11 -11.30 -22.25
CA ILE A 189 -7.58 -11.39 -23.62
C ILE A 189 -6.06 -11.23 -23.69
N GLY A 190 -5.41 -10.84 -22.58
CA GLY A 190 -3.98 -10.60 -22.51
C GLY A 190 -3.52 -9.27 -23.13
N ILE A 191 -2.25 -8.99 -23.00
CA ILE A 191 -1.56 -7.84 -23.62
C ILE A 191 -1.01 -8.27 -24.97
N PRO A 192 -1.23 -7.49 -26.06
CA PRO A 192 -0.69 -7.83 -27.39
C PRO A 192 0.83 -8.07 -27.38
N PRO A 193 1.34 -9.04 -28.17
CA PRO A 193 2.76 -9.37 -28.17
C PRO A 193 3.70 -8.22 -28.59
N ASP A 194 3.21 -7.37 -29.48
CA ASP A 194 3.90 -6.20 -30.03
C ASP A 194 3.82 -4.95 -29.12
N PHE A 195 3.04 -5.00 -28.04
CA PHE A 195 2.94 -3.91 -27.10
C PHE A 195 4.14 -3.86 -26.15
N ASP A 196 4.95 -2.82 -26.27
CA ASP A 196 6.05 -2.55 -25.33
C ASP A 196 5.49 -1.99 -24.02
N TRP A 197 5.28 -2.87 -23.04
CA TRP A 197 4.70 -2.51 -21.77
C TRP A 197 5.68 -1.75 -20.86
N GLN A 198 7.00 -1.94 -21.05
CA GLN A 198 8.03 -1.25 -20.24
C GLN A 198 8.14 0.23 -20.64
N ASN A 199 8.04 0.52 -21.94
CA ASN A 199 8.05 1.88 -22.47
C ASN A 199 6.65 2.36 -22.87
N ALA A 200 5.62 1.80 -22.24
CA ALA A 200 4.24 2.14 -22.55
C ALA A 200 3.98 3.66 -22.48
N PRO A 201 3.27 4.25 -23.45
CA PRO A 201 2.92 5.67 -23.42
C PRO A 201 1.92 5.98 -22.29
N SER A 202 1.23 4.97 -21.75
CA SER A 202 0.27 5.13 -20.67
C SER A 202 0.95 5.43 -19.34
N LEU A 203 0.43 6.42 -18.62
CA LEU A 203 0.95 6.82 -17.30
C LEU A 203 0.91 5.65 -16.30
N GLY A 204 -0.09 4.75 -16.39
CA GLY A 204 -0.29 3.65 -15.44
C GLY A 204 0.85 2.65 -15.38
N LEU A 205 1.25 2.08 -16.52
CA LEU A 205 2.36 1.12 -16.55
C LEU A 205 3.71 1.77 -16.24
N ARG A 206 3.92 3.02 -16.63
CA ARG A 206 5.10 3.79 -16.23
C ARG A 206 5.17 3.98 -14.71
N LEU A 207 4.02 4.26 -14.08
CA LEU A 207 3.92 4.36 -12.61
C LEU A 207 4.24 3.01 -11.95
N VAL A 208 3.71 1.90 -12.49
CA VAL A 208 4.02 0.55 -12.00
C VAL A 208 5.52 0.29 -12.01
N ASN A 209 6.20 0.51 -13.15
CA ASN A 209 7.64 0.32 -13.26
C ASN A 209 8.41 1.19 -12.25
N SER A 210 8.09 2.49 -12.18
CA SER A 210 8.74 3.42 -11.25
C SER A 210 8.57 3.03 -9.78
N LEU A 211 7.39 2.53 -9.39
CA LEU A 211 7.12 2.11 -8.02
C LEU A 211 7.79 0.77 -7.68
N VAL A 212 7.90 -0.15 -8.63
CA VAL A 212 8.66 -1.40 -8.46
C VAL A 212 10.14 -1.08 -8.25
N ASP A 213 10.71 -0.18 -9.05
CA ASP A 213 12.09 0.30 -8.88
C ASP A 213 12.29 0.97 -7.52
N GLN A 214 11.34 1.81 -7.08
CA GLN A 214 11.35 2.44 -5.75
C GLN A 214 11.39 1.41 -4.61
N LEU A 215 10.73 0.28 -4.80
CA LEU A 215 10.72 -0.85 -3.85
C LEU A 215 11.94 -1.77 -4.01
N ASN A 216 12.94 -1.41 -4.82
CA ASN A 216 14.11 -2.22 -5.17
C ASN A 216 13.71 -3.61 -5.70
N GLY A 217 12.66 -3.67 -6.49
CA GLY A 217 12.11 -4.90 -7.03
C GLY A 217 12.38 -5.09 -8.50
N THR A 218 11.93 -6.25 -8.98
CA THR A 218 11.85 -6.58 -10.40
C THR A 218 10.43 -6.93 -10.78
N ILE A 219 10.06 -6.74 -12.05
CA ILE A 219 8.74 -7.09 -12.57
C ILE A 219 8.89 -7.76 -13.94
N GLU A 220 8.21 -8.87 -14.12
CA GLU A 220 8.18 -9.65 -15.35
C GLU A 220 6.74 -9.83 -15.82
N LEU A 221 6.54 -9.85 -17.15
CA LEU A 221 5.26 -10.09 -17.79
C LEU A 221 5.26 -11.41 -18.55
N ASP A 222 4.32 -12.29 -18.22
CA ASP A 222 3.98 -13.48 -19.00
C ASP A 222 2.59 -13.28 -19.66
N ARG A 223 2.48 -13.59 -20.95
CA ARG A 223 1.30 -13.41 -21.81
C ARG A 223 0.68 -14.71 -22.26
N SER A 224 1.13 -15.84 -21.73
CA SER A 224 0.77 -17.18 -22.23
C SER A 224 -0.70 -17.54 -22.01
N SER A 225 -1.34 -16.99 -20.94
CA SER A 225 -2.75 -17.26 -20.63
C SER A 225 -3.39 -16.05 -19.92
N GLY A 226 -3.72 -15.01 -20.70
CA GLY A 226 -4.14 -13.72 -20.15
C GLY A 226 -2.95 -12.80 -19.86
N THR A 227 -2.99 -12.05 -18.75
CA THR A 227 -1.88 -11.18 -18.32
C THR A 227 -1.39 -11.61 -16.96
N ARG A 228 -0.13 -12.02 -16.86
CA ARG A 228 0.51 -12.31 -15.57
C ARG A 228 1.68 -11.37 -15.35
N PHE A 229 1.63 -10.59 -14.27
CA PHE A 229 2.78 -9.87 -13.75
C PHE A 229 3.32 -10.57 -12.51
N THR A 230 4.62 -10.88 -12.52
CA THR A 230 5.34 -11.40 -11.35
C THR A 230 6.31 -10.32 -10.87
N MET A 231 6.13 -9.88 -9.63
CA MET A 231 6.97 -8.88 -8.99
C MET A 231 7.73 -9.52 -7.83
N VAL A 232 9.01 -9.22 -7.73
CA VAL A 232 9.86 -9.66 -6.63
C VAL A 232 10.46 -8.43 -5.98
N LEU A 233 10.12 -8.19 -4.71
CA LEU A 233 10.54 -7.03 -3.94
C LEU A 233 11.48 -7.47 -2.82
N HIS A 234 12.54 -6.69 -2.58
CA HIS A 234 13.52 -6.97 -1.52
C HIS A 234 13.38 -5.94 -0.40
N GLU A 235 13.08 -6.39 0.81
CA GLU A 235 13.05 -5.50 1.97
C GLU A 235 14.44 -4.95 2.29
N LYS A 236 14.50 -3.65 2.52
CA LYS A 236 15.73 -3.03 3.02
C LYS A 236 16.05 -3.58 4.41
N ALA A 237 17.31 -3.91 4.62
CA ALA A 237 17.84 -4.33 5.92
C ALA A 237 17.74 -3.21 6.96
#